data_a8a2f0f0461c42787ca0350db83c5bf8
#
_entry.id   a8a2f0f0461c42787ca0350db83c5bf8
#
_cell.length_a   1.000
_cell.length_b   1.000
_cell.length_c   1.000
_cell.angle_alpha   90.00
_cell.angle_beta   90.00
_cell.angle_gamma   90.00
#
_symmetry.space_group_name_H-M   'P 1'
#
loop_
_entity.id
_entity.type
_entity.pdbx_description
1 polymer ?
#
loop_
_entity_poly.entity_id
_entity_poly.type
_entity_poly.pdbx_seq_one_letter_code
_entity_poly.pdbx_strand_id
1 'polypeptide(L)'
;MAEAIEKQAQIYKTGTIDDIAAFPHPYGCSQMGEDQEHTRRILADLINHPNAGGVLVLGLGCENSNIEELKRYIGSYDPKRVRFLVAQESEDEIRDGLAVIRELAEYAGSFSREPISCRELVIGMKCGGSDGLSGITANPTVGGFSDLLISKGGTTILTEVPEMFGAETLLM
;
A
#
# COMPACT_ATOMS: atom_id res chain seq x y z
N MET A 1 5.30 -11.47 -12.61
CA MET A 1 6.61 -11.30 -11.96
C MET A 1 6.44 -10.88 -10.50
N ALA A 2 5.95 -9.70 -10.13
CA ALA A 2 5.80 -9.27 -8.74
C ALA A 2 5.04 -10.29 -7.85
N GLU A 3 3.89 -10.78 -8.30
CA GLU A 3 3.10 -11.81 -7.60
C GLU A 3 3.83 -13.16 -7.46
N ALA A 4 4.72 -13.51 -8.42
CA ALA A 4 5.50 -14.73 -8.33
C ALA A 4 6.62 -14.60 -7.27
N ILE A 5 7.21 -13.42 -7.14
CA ILE A 5 8.16 -13.09 -6.07
C ILE A 5 7.44 -13.09 -4.73
N GLU A 6 6.32 -12.38 -4.61
CA GLU A 6 5.50 -12.33 -3.40
C GLU A 6 5.17 -13.71 -2.86
N LYS A 7 4.65 -14.58 -3.75
CA LYS A 7 4.26 -15.95 -3.36
C LYS A 7 5.43 -16.77 -2.80
N GLN A 8 6.62 -16.63 -3.37
CA GLN A 8 7.80 -17.35 -2.89
C GLN A 8 8.45 -16.67 -1.68
N ALA A 9 8.32 -15.35 -1.55
CA ALA A 9 8.90 -14.57 -0.47
C ALA A 9 8.18 -14.77 0.88
N GLN A 10 7.01 -15.41 0.91
CA GLN A 10 6.26 -15.67 2.16
C GLN A 10 7.09 -16.42 3.22
N ILE A 11 8.10 -17.16 2.81
CA ILE A 11 9.03 -17.85 3.73
C ILE A 11 9.88 -16.89 4.57
N TYR A 12 10.04 -15.63 4.13
CA TYR A 12 10.78 -14.59 4.85
C TYR A 12 9.91 -13.80 5.83
N LYS A 13 8.63 -14.12 5.91
CA LYS A 13 7.68 -13.51 6.85
C LYS A 13 7.92 -14.03 8.26
N THR A 14 8.80 -13.38 8.98
CA THR A 14 9.22 -13.77 10.33
C THR A 14 9.23 -12.59 11.30
N GLY A 15 9.17 -12.87 12.60
CA GLY A 15 9.27 -11.84 13.63
C GLY A 15 8.12 -10.84 13.61
N THR A 16 8.46 -9.57 13.41
CA THR A 16 7.51 -8.44 13.41
C THR A 16 6.90 -8.14 12.04
N ILE A 17 7.23 -8.92 11.02
CA ILE A 17 6.69 -8.74 9.67
C ILE A 17 5.30 -9.36 9.61
N ASP A 18 4.27 -8.54 9.40
CA ASP A 18 2.89 -9.01 9.31
C ASP A 18 2.59 -9.66 7.96
N ASP A 19 3.07 -9.03 6.87
CA ASP A 19 2.83 -9.53 5.53
C ASP A 19 3.91 -9.09 4.53
N ILE A 20 3.96 -9.81 3.40
CA ILE A 20 4.71 -9.46 2.21
C ILE A 20 3.70 -9.45 1.07
N ALA A 21 3.42 -8.29 0.52
CA ALA A 21 2.40 -8.07 -0.48
C ALA A 21 2.95 -7.40 -1.74
N ALA A 22 2.43 -7.77 -2.90
CA ALA A 22 2.72 -7.10 -4.16
C ALA A 22 1.58 -6.17 -4.56
N PHE A 23 1.93 -5.01 -5.12
CA PHE A 23 1.01 -4.03 -5.67
C PHE A 23 1.28 -3.85 -7.17
N PRO A 24 0.88 -4.81 -8.01
CA PRO A 24 1.05 -4.69 -9.46
C PRO A 24 0.07 -3.65 -10.03
N HIS A 25 0.50 -2.97 -11.08
CA HIS A 25 -0.39 -2.12 -11.87
C HIS A 25 -0.30 -2.48 -13.36
N PRO A 26 -1.39 -2.31 -14.14
CA PRO A 26 -1.46 -2.75 -15.53
C PRO A 26 -0.89 -1.73 -16.54
N TYR A 27 -0.40 -0.60 -16.10
CA TYR A 27 -0.11 0.56 -16.94
C TYR A 27 1.38 0.65 -17.29
N GLY A 28 1.85 -0.14 -18.22
CA GLY A 28 3.24 -0.07 -18.71
C GLY A 28 3.50 1.19 -19.53
N CYS A 29 3.23 1.13 -20.85
CA CYS A 29 3.38 2.26 -21.78
C CYS A 29 2.04 2.88 -22.17
N SER A 30 0.93 2.46 -21.58
CA SER A 30 -0.43 2.79 -22.04
C SER A 30 -0.99 4.08 -21.44
N GLN A 31 -0.43 4.58 -20.35
CA GLN A 31 -0.86 5.84 -19.74
C GLN A 31 -0.05 7.02 -20.25
N MET A 32 -0.73 8.18 -20.35
CA MET A 32 -0.15 9.47 -20.73
C MET A 32 -0.81 10.59 -19.92
N GLY A 33 -0.14 11.75 -19.87
CA GLY A 33 -0.68 12.97 -19.25
C GLY A 33 -0.95 12.81 -17.76
N GLU A 34 -2.05 13.38 -17.30
CA GLU A 34 -2.40 13.45 -15.88
C GLU A 34 -2.62 12.08 -15.24
N ASP A 35 -3.19 11.13 -15.97
CA ASP A 35 -3.41 9.77 -15.45
C ASP A 35 -2.08 9.09 -15.10
N GLN A 36 -1.06 9.30 -15.93
CA GLN A 36 0.28 8.78 -15.65
C GLN A 36 0.91 9.47 -14.44
N GLU A 37 0.73 10.78 -14.32
CA GLU A 37 1.22 11.56 -13.17
C GLU A 37 0.55 11.09 -11.87
N HIS A 38 -0.75 10.84 -11.89
CA HIS A 38 -1.47 10.31 -10.73
C HIS A 38 -0.96 8.92 -10.35
N THR A 39 -0.75 8.03 -11.33
CA THR A 39 -0.18 6.70 -11.07
C THR A 39 1.19 6.78 -10.41
N ARG A 40 2.09 7.65 -10.89
CA ARG A 40 3.41 7.85 -10.29
C ARG A 40 3.33 8.35 -8.86
N ARG A 41 2.42 9.28 -8.56
CA ARG A 41 2.20 9.79 -7.20
C ARG A 41 1.69 8.68 -6.28
N ILE A 42 0.68 7.94 -6.71
CA ILE A 42 0.13 6.82 -5.93
C ILE A 42 1.22 5.76 -5.64
N LEU A 43 2.02 5.40 -6.65
CA LEU A 43 3.12 4.46 -6.45
C LEU A 43 4.17 5.01 -5.47
N ALA A 44 4.52 6.29 -5.58
CA ALA A 44 5.44 6.93 -4.66
C ALA A 44 4.91 6.97 -3.21
N ASP A 45 3.61 7.22 -3.03
CA ASP A 45 2.95 7.22 -1.73
C ASP A 45 2.92 5.79 -1.13
N LEU A 46 2.67 4.76 -1.95
CA LEU A 46 2.77 3.37 -1.51
C LEU A 46 4.20 3.00 -1.08
N ILE A 47 5.21 3.44 -1.83
CA ILE A 47 6.63 3.22 -1.49
C ILE A 47 7.00 3.93 -0.18
N ASN A 48 6.48 5.13 0.03
CA ASN A 48 6.74 5.93 1.21
C ASN A 48 5.79 5.61 2.38
N HIS A 49 4.89 4.65 2.23
CA HIS A 49 3.91 4.31 3.25
C HIS A 49 4.59 3.97 4.59
N PRO A 50 4.16 4.56 5.71
CA PRO A 50 4.83 4.41 7.01
C PRO A 50 4.82 2.97 7.56
N ASN A 51 3.84 2.15 7.15
CA ASN A 51 3.78 0.74 7.56
C ASN A 51 4.64 -0.19 6.67
N ALA A 52 5.27 0.32 5.62
CA ALA A 52 6.15 -0.47 4.78
C ALA A 52 7.56 -0.52 5.40
N GLY A 53 7.88 -1.60 6.10
CA GLY A 53 9.20 -1.82 6.70
C GLY A 53 10.32 -2.02 5.67
N GLY A 54 10.00 -2.53 4.48
CA GLY A 54 10.90 -2.68 3.34
C GLY A 54 10.12 -2.70 2.02
N VAL A 55 10.66 -2.13 0.96
CA VAL A 55 10.01 -2.02 -0.34
C VAL A 55 10.99 -2.38 -1.46
N LEU A 56 10.62 -3.35 -2.28
CA LEU A 56 11.24 -3.60 -3.58
C LEU A 56 10.41 -2.94 -4.68
N VAL A 57 10.98 -1.97 -5.36
CA VAL A 57 10.41 -1.38 -6.57
C VAL A 57 10.91 -2.16 -7.78
N LEU A 58 10.00 -2.84 -8.45
CA LEU A 58 10.30 -3.70 -9.57
C LEU A 58 9.84 -3.05 -10.87
N GLY A 59 10.79 -2.60 -11.68
CA GLY A 59 10.56 -2.05 -13.01
C GLY A 59 10.84 -3.07 -14.12
N LEU A 60 10.17 -2.94 -15.26
CA LEU A 60 10.48 -3.70 -16.45
C LEU A 60 11.77 -3.20 -17.10
N GLY A 61 11.93 -1.87 -17.19
CA GLY A 61 13.04 -1.18 -17.85
C GLY A 61 12.60 -0.36 -19.07
N CYS A 62 11.48 -0.69 -19.70
CA CYS A 62 10.97 0.00 -20.89
C CYS A 62 9.63 0.74 -20.68
N GLU A 63 9.09 0.70 -19.49
CA GLU A 63 7.85 1.40 -19.13
C GLU A 63 8.04 2.92 -19.04
N ASN A 64 6.95 3.67 -19.29
CA ASN A 64 6.98 5.14 -19.21
C ASN A 64 7.21 5.67 -17.79
N SER A 65 6.79 4.91 -16.78
CA SER A 65 7.03 5.23 -15.36
C SER A 65 8.20 4.40 -14.83
N ASN A 66 9.32 4.40 -15.55
CA ASN A 66 10.53 3.68 -15.16
C ASN A 66 11.09 4.18 -13.81
N ILE A 67 12.03 3.43 -13.25
CA ILE A 67 12.59 3.70 -11.92
C ILE A 67 13.17 5.11 -11.79
N GLU A 68 13.86 5.62 -12.82
CA GLU A 68 14.45 6.96 -12.75
C GLU A 68 13.38 8.07 -12.70
N GLU A 69 12.32 7.92 -13.46
CA GLU A 69 11.18 8.84 -13.39
C GLU A 69 10.48 8.72 -12.03
N LEU A 70 10.26 7.49 -11.54
CA LEU A 70 9.57 7.27 -10.26
C LEU A 70 10.35 7.82 -9.06
N LYS A 71 11.67 7.75 -9.06
CA LYS A 71 12.54 8.33 -8.02
C LYS A 71 12.29 9.83 -7.80
N ARG A 72 11.90 10.58 -8.84
CA ARG A 72 11.57 12.01 -8.71
C ARG A 72 10.35 12.27 -7.84
N TYR A 73 9.41 11.32 -7.82
CA TYR A 73 8.18 11.38 -7.02
C TYR A 73 8.39 10.82 -5.61
N ILE A 74 9.23 9.79 -5.47
CA ILE A 74 9.58 9.19 -4.17
C ILE A 74 10.32 10.21 -3.29
N GLY A 75 11.18 11.05 -3.90
CA GLY A 75 12.01 12.01 -3.16
C GLY A 75 13.16 11.32 -2.42
N SER A 76 13.46 11.79 -1.22
CA SER A 76 14.51 11.19 -0.37
C SER A 76 14.00 9.89 0.27
N TYR A 77 14.78 8.84 0.22
CA TYR A 77 14.46 7.53 0.81
C TYR A 77 15.68 6.92 1.49
N ASP A 78 15.44 6.01 2.44
CA ASP A 78 16.48 5.17 3.02
C ASP A 78 16.80 4.01 2.06
N PRO A 79 18.05 3.88 1.54
CA PRO A 79 18.42 2.80 0.65
C PRO A 79 18.44 1.41 1.32
N LYS A 80 18.37 1.33 2.65
CA LYS A 80 18.17 0.07 3.37
C LYS A 80 16.73 -0.38 3.32
N ARG A 81 15.77 0.57 3.24
CA ARG A 81 14.33 0.32 3.22
C ARG A 81 13.78 0.18 1.81
N VAL A 82 14.28 0.98 0.86
CA VAL A 82 13.79 1.00 -0.52
C VAL A 82 14.88 0.54 -1.48
N ARG A 83 14.60 -0.52 -2.21
CA ARG A 83 15.51 -1.11 -3.21
C ARG A 83 14.82 -1.16 -4.56
N PHE A 84 15.61 -1.15 -5.60
CA PHE A 84 15.16 -1.13 -6.99
C PHE A 84 15.74 -2.31 -7.75
N LEU A 85 14.94 -2.90 -8.62
CA LEU A 85 15.35 -3.95 -9.56
C LEU A 85 14.72 -3.69 -10.93
N VAL A 86 15.53 -3.69 -11.97
CA VAL A 86 15.08 -3.62 -13.36
C VAL A 86 15.11 -5.03 -13.95
N ALA A 87 13.95 -5.54 -14.34
CA ALA A 87 13.82 -6.93 -14.80
C ALA A 87 14.66 -7.21 -16.05
N GLN A 88 14.71 -6.28 -17.01
CA GLN A 88 15.50 -6.46 -18.25
C GLN A 88 17.01 -6.43 -18.05
N GLU A 89 17.49 -6.00 -16.88
CA GLU A 89 18.91 -5.98 -16.51
C GLU A 89 19.31 -7.22 -15.69
N SER A 90 18.35 -8.08 -15.33
CA SER A 90 18.55 -9.29 -14.56
C SER A 90 18.51 -10.53 -15.46
N GLU A 91 19.39 -11.50 -15.21
CA GLU A 91 19.34 -12.81 -15.85
C GLU A 91 18.20 -13.70 -15.30
N ASP A 92 17.82 -13.48 -14.03
CA ASP A 92 16.75 -14.19 -13.34
C ASP A 92 16.12 -13.24 -12.32
N GLU A 93 15.12 -12.49 -12.79
CA GLU A 93 14.45 -11.45 -12.01
C GLU A 93 13.70 -12.00 -10.77
N ILE A 94 13.29 -13.28 -10.81
CA ILE A 94 12.64 -13.93 -9.66
C ILE A 94 13.70 -14.22 -8.57
N ARG A 95 14.80 -14.83 -8.93
CA ARG A 95 15.89 -15.12 -8.01
C ARG A 95 16.47 -13.85 -7.40
N ASP A 96 16.74 -12.85 -8.23
CA ASP A 96 17.36 -11.60 -7.80
C ASP A 96 16.36 -10.78 -6.94
N GLY A 97 15.09 -10.78 -7.32
CA GLY A 97 14.02 -10.18 -6.52
C GLY A 97 13.86 -10.83 -5.14
N LEU A 98 13.91 -12.16 -5.07
CA LEU A 98 13.87 -12.89 -3.81
C LEU A 98 15.08 -12.59 -2.90
N ALA A 99 16.27 -12.45 -3.50
CA ALA A 99 17.46 -12.06 -2.75
C ALA A 99 17.31 -10.69 -2.11
N VAL A 100 16.79 -9.72 -2.86
CA VAL A 100 16.51 -8.36 -2.35
C VAL A 100 15.41 -8.37 -1.27
N ILE A 101 14.33 -9.12 -1.48
CA ILE A 101 13.24 -9.21 -0.47
C ILE A 101 13.77 -9.84 0.82
N ARG A 102 14.67 -10.82 0.76
CA ARG A 102 15.29 -11.39 1.95
C ARG A 102 16.05 -10.33 2.76
N GLU A 103 16.89 -9.51 2.10
CA GLU A 103 17.61 -8.41 2.76
C GLU A 103 16.66 -7.38 3.37
N LEU A 104 15.59 -7.02 2.64
CA LEU A 104 14.56 -6.11 3.13
C LEU A 104 13.80 -6.70 4.31
N ALA A 105 13.52 -8.00 4.31
CA ALA A 105 12.87 -8.69 5.42
C ALA A 105 13.78 -8.73 6.66
N GLU A 106 15.09 -8.97 6.50
CA GLU A 106 16.06 -8.90 7.60
C GLU A 106 16.09 -7.48 8.20
N TYR A 107 16.08 -6.43 7.37
CA TYR A 107 16.02 -5.05 7.82
C TYR A 107 14.69 -4.74 8.54
N ALA A 108 13.55 -5.06 7.92
CA ALA A 108 12.22 -4.84 8.51
C ALA A 108 12.02 -5.61 9.82
N GLY A 109 12.54 -6.83 9.91
CA GLY A 109 12.50 -7.66 11.12
C GLY A 109 13.32 -7.11 12.29
N SER A 110 14.19 -6.11 12.05
CA SER A 110 14.95 -5.44 13.11
C SER A 110 14.12 -4.42 13.92
N PHE A 111 12.95 -4.03 13.43
CA PHE A 111 12.08 -3.08 14.11
C PHE A 111 11.26 -3.77 15.21
N SER A 112 11.12 -3.11 16.34
CA SER A 112 10.21 -3.51 17.41
C SER A 112 8.94 -2.67 17.39
N ARG A 113 7.83 -3.27 17.80
CA ARG A 113 6.57 -2.55 17.96
C ARG A 113 6.58 -1.78 19.27
N GLU A 114 6.08 -0.56 19.20
CA GLU A 114 5.90 0.31 20.35
C GLU A 114 4.42 0.67 20.52
N PRO A 115 3.94 0.85 21.77
CA PRO A 115 2.61 1.37 22.01
C PRO A 115 2.45 2.78 21.42
N ILE A 116 1.40 2.99 20.64
CA ILE A 116 1.03 4.31 20.11
C ILE A 116 -0.33 4.74 20.61
N SER A 117 -0.62 6.05 20.59
CA SER A 117 -1.94 6.58 20.85
C SER A 117 -2.88 6.24 19.69
N CYS A 118 -4.15 5.96 19.99
CA CYS A 118 -5.18 5.83 18.95
C CYS A 118 -5.34 7.11 18.09
N ARG A 119 -4.83 8.25 18.55
CA ARG A 119 -4.82 9.51 17.79
C ARG A 119 -4.00 9.44 16.51
N GLU A 120 -3.03 8.53 16.46
CA GLU A 120 -2.19 8.29 15.28
C GLU A 120 -2.87 7.38 14.24
N LEU A 121 -4.00 6.74 14.60
CA LEU A 121 -4.71 5.83 13.70
C LEU A 121 -5.62 6.60 12.74
N VAL A 122 -5.45 6.32 11.46
CA VAL A 122 -6.32 6.79 10.37
C VAL A 122 -6.85 5.57 9.63
N ILE A 123 -8.16 5.35 9.67
CA ILE A 123 -8.79 4.17 9.06
C ILE A 123 -9.73 4.62 7.95
N GLY A 124 -9.45 4.18 6.73
CA GLY A 124 -10.34 4.32 5.59
C GLY A 124 -11.44 3.26 5.63
N MET A 125 -12.67 3.68 5.37
CA MET A 125 -13.85 2.82 5.34
C MET A 125 -14.41 2.76 3.93
N LYS A 126 -14.75 1.54 3.50
CA LYS A 126 -15.34 1.29 2.20
C LYS A 126 -16.38 0.18 2.30
N CYS A 127 -17.43 0.26 1.46
CA CYS A 127 -18.40 -0.82 1.39
C CYS A 127 -17.77 -2.09 0.81
N GLY A 128 -18.32 -3.26 1.21
CA GLY A 128 -17.89 -4.57 0.71
C GLY A 128 -18.76 -5.07 -0.43
N GLY A 129 -19.78 -5.84 -0.12
CA GLY A 129 -20.58 -6.57 -1.09
C GLY A 129 -21.93 -5.94 -1.47
N SER A 130 -22.38 -4.86 -0.84
CA SER A 130 -23.64 -4.18 -1.08
C SER A 130 -24.85 -5.13 -1.11
N ASP A 131 -24.92 -6.09 -0.17
CA ASP A 131 -26.05 -7.00 -0.06
C ASP A 131 -27.19 -6.41 0.81
N GLY A 132 -28.37 -7.04 0.77
CA GLY A 132 -29.55 -6.56 1.49
C GLY A 132 -29.42 -6.55 3.01
N LEU A 133 -28.44 -7.23 3.58
CA LEU A 133 -28.19 -7.28 5.02
C LEU A 133 -27.16 -6.26 5.49
N SER A 134 -26.39 -5.69 4.58
CA SER A 134 -25.31 -4.73 4.91
C SER A 134 -25.82 -3.55 5.72
N GLY A 135 -26.99 -2.99 5.37
CA GLY A 135 -27.62 -1.90 6.10
C GLY A 135 -28.08 -2.25 7.52
N ILE A 136 -28.31 -3.55 7.80
CA ILE A 136 -28.82 -4.03 9.09
C ILE A 136 -27.68 -4.49 10.00
N THR A 137 -26.60 -5.01 9.45
CA THR A 137 -25.49 -5.63 10.21
C THR A 137 -24.17 -4.91 10.02
N ALA A 138 -23.62 -4.95 8.80
CA ALA A 138 -22.26 -4.46 8.54
C ALA A 138 -22.14 -2.94 8.74
N ASN A 139 -23.02 -2.15 8.15
CA ASN A 139 -22.94 -0.69 8.23
C ASN A 139 -23.08 -0.16 9.67
N PRO A 140 -24.05 -0.62 10.50
CA PRO A 140 -24.10 -0.25 11.90
C PRO A 140 -22.87 -0.67 12.70
N THR A 141 -22.27 -1.83 12.38
CA THR A 141 -21.04 -2.30 13.04
C THR A 141 -19.85 -1.38 12.69
N VAL A 142 -19.70 -1.03 11.41
CA VAL A 142 -18.66 -0.10 10.95
C VAL A 142 -18.88 1.29 11.56
N GLY A 143 -20.13 1.76 11.64
CA GLY A 143 -20.49 3.01 12.33
C GLY A 143 -20.08 2.99 13.80
N GLY A 144 -20.42 1.93 14.52
CA GLY A 144 -20.03 1.75 15.93
C GLY A 144 -18.52 1.69 16.13
N PHE A 145 -17.79 1.07 15.20
CA PHE A 145 -16.33 1.10 15.20
C PHE A 145 -15.80 2.53 14.99
N SER A 146 -16.35 3.26 14.03
CA SER A 146 -15.99 4.66 13.77
C SER A 146 -16.17 5.53 15.02
N ASP A 147 -17.33 5.44 15.67
CA ASP A 147 -17.61 6.19 16.90
C ASP A 147 -16.59 5.84 18.00
N LEU A 148 -16.28 4.56 18.16
CA LEU A 148 -15.29 4.12 19.15
C LEU A 148 -13.90 4.68 18.85
N LEU A 149 -13.44 4.60 17.60
CA LEU A 149 -12.13 5.11 17.21
C LEU A 149 -12.03 6.63 17.42
N ILE A 150 -13.05 7.38 16.99
CA ILE A 150 -13.11 8.83 17.16
C ILE A 150 -13.14 9.20 18.64
N SER A 151 -13.89 8.45 19.47
CA SER A 151 -13.91 8.68 20.92
C SER A 151 -12.54 8.52 21.59
N LYS A 152 -11.62 7.76 20.96
CA LYS A 152 -10.23 7.60 21.38
C LYS A 152 -9.26 8.58 20.72
N GLY A 153 -9.79 9.50 19.91
CA GLY A 153 -9.06 10.56 19.21
C GLY A 153 -8.51 10.16 17.85
N GLY A 154 -8.81 8.97 17.34
CA GLY A 154 -8.43 8.53 16.00
C GLY A 154 -9.27 9.19 14.91
N THR A 155 -8.95 8.88 13.66
CA THR A 155 -9.61 9.47 12.48
C THR A 155 -10.18 8.37 11.60
N THR A 156 -11.41 8.58 11.11
CA THR A 156 -12.00 7.74 10.06
C THR A 156 -12.20 8.53 8.77
N ILE A 157 -11.98 7.89 7.63
CA ILE A 157 -12.21 8.46 6.30
C ILE A 157 -13.35 7.69 5.67
N LEU A 158 -14.46 8.38 5.41
CA LEU A 158 -15.56 7.83 4.63
C LEU A 158 -15.27 8.02 3.15
N THR A 159 -15.54 6.99 2.37
CA THR A 159 -15.34 6.99 0.91
C THR A 159 -16.68 6.89 0.20
N GLU A 160 -16.66 6.97 -1.13
CA GLU A 160 -17.83 6.76 -1.98
C GLU A 160 -18.96 7.78 -1.72
N VAL A 161 -18.60 9.06 -1.76
CA VAL A 161 -19.54 10.18 -1.57
C VAL A 161 -20.87 10.04 -2.33
N PRO A 162 -20.91 9.52 -3.58
CA PRO A 162 -22.19 9.27 -4.29
C PRO A 162 -23.16 8.33 -3.57
N GLU A 163 -22.67 7.49 -2.65
CA GLU A 163 -23.51 6.57 -1.87
C GLU A 163 -24.15 7.24 -0.63
N MET A 164 -23.78 8.49 -0.35
CA MET A 164 -24.25 9.24 0.82
C MET A 164 -25.48 10.11 0.52
N PHE A 165 -26.11 9.96 -0.64
CA PHE A 165 -27.34 10.68 -1.00
C PHE A 165 -28.43 10.46 0.04
N GLY A 166 -29.04 11.55 0.51
CA GLY A 166 -30.03 11.55 1.57
C GLY A 166 -29.48 11.64 2.99
N ALA A 167 -28.17 11.59 3.16
CA ALA A 167 -27.50 11.76 4.44
C ALA A 167 -26.78 13.12 4.59
N GLU A 168 -26.92 14.03 3.63
CA GLU A 168 -26.21 15.30 3.56
C GLU A 168 -26.42 16.15 4.82
N THR A 169 -27.65 16.15 5.35
CA THR A 169 -27.99 16.93 6.56
C THR A 169 -27.38 16.34 7.83
N LEU A 170 -26.91 15.09 7.80
CA LEU A 170 -26.24 14.45 8.94
C LEU A 170 -24.72 14.63 8.85
N LEU A 171 -24.18 14.86 7.65
CA LEU A 171 -22.74 14.92 7.38
C LEU A 171 -22.22 16.36 7.34
N MET A 172 -23.09 17.36 7.12
CA MET A 172 -22.78 18.80 7.07
C MET A 172 -23.36 19.54 8.28
#